data_2a0f496fe3d65e13eeb95defb29465ec
#
_entry.id   2a0f496fe3d65e13eeb95defb29465ec
#
_cell.length_a   1.000
_cell.length_b   1.000
_cell.length_c   1.000
_cell.angle_alpha   90.00
_cell.angle_beta   90.00
_cell.angle_gamma   90.00
#
_symmetry.space_group_name_H-M   'P 1'
#
loop_
_entity.id
_entity.type
_entity.pdbx_description
1 polymer ?
#
loop_
_entity_poly.entity_id
_entity_poly.type
_entity_poly.pdbx_seq_one_letter_code
_entity_poly.pdbx_strand_id
1 'polypeptide(L)'
;MAGDTTITIVGNLTADPELRFTPSGAAVANFTVASTPRIYDRQTGEWKDGEALFLRCNIWREAAENVAESLTRGARVIVSGRLKQRSFETREGEKRTVIEVEVDEIGPSLRYATAKVNKASRSGGFGSGSRPAPAQTSSASGDDP
;
A
#
# COMPACT_ATOMS: atom_id res chain seq x y z
N MET A 1 17.89 1.23 -4.37
CA MET A 1 19.19 1.82 -4.11
C MET A 1 20.02 0.95 -3.21
N ALA A 2 21.30 0.96 -3.42
CA ALA A 2 22.21 0.18 -2.57
C ALA A 2 22.12 0.70 -1.14
N GLY A 3 22.11 -0.20 -0.18
CA GLY A 3 22.12 0.16 1.22
C GLY A 3 20.78 0.44 1.83
N ASP A 4 19.71 0.41 1.04
CA ASP A 4 18.37 0.59 1.60
C ASP A 4 17.96 -0.63 2.40
N THR A 5 17.20 -0.38 3.46
CA THR A 5 16.61 -1.45 4.26
C THR A 5 15.23 -1.75 3.67
N THR A 6 15.10 -2.91 3.05
CA THR A 6 13.85 -3.28 2.41
C THR A 6 13.04 -4.17 3.32
N ILE A 7 11.72 -4.13 3.13
CA ILE A 7 10.80 -4.88 3.96
C ILE A 7 9.57 -5.24 3.15
N THR A 8 9.02 -6.40 3.45
CA THR A 8 7.73 -6.81 2.89
C THR A 8 6.81 -7.13 4.05
N ILE A 9 5.63 -6.52 4.04
CA ILE A 9 4.66 -6.73 5.10
C ILE A 9 3.32 -7.12 4.51
N VAL A 10 2.59 -7.92 5.27
CA VAL A 10 1.22 -8.30 4.93
C VAL A 10 0.37 -7.92 6.13
N GLY A 11 -0.68 -7.18 5.87
CA GLY A 11 -1.54 -6.74 6.95
C GLY A 11 -2.76 -6.04 6.40
N ASN A 12 -3.48 -5.40 7.32
CA ASN A 12 -4.74 -4.76 6.96
C ASN A 12 -4.64 -3.26 7.15
N LEU A 13 -5.28 -2.53 6.26
CA LEU A 13 -5.34 -1.08 6.40
C LEU A 13 -6.20 -0.70 7.60
N THR A 14 -5.70 0.22 8.41
CA THR A 14 -6.42 0.66 9.60
C THR A 14 -7.46 1.73 9.29
N ALA A 15 -7.32 2.38 8.13
CA ALA A 15 -8.22 3.42 7.68
C ALA A 15 -8.08 3.55 6.18
N ASP A 16 -8.97 4.31 5.57
CA ASP A 16 -8.85 4.59 4.14
C ASP A 16 -7.54 5.32 3.87
N PRO A 17 -6.86 5.02 2.75
CA PRO A 17 -5.68 5.78 2.40
C PRO A 17 -6.02 7.26 2.20
N GLU A 18 -5.14 8.11 2.66
CA GLU A 18 -5.32 9.54 2.54
C GLU A 18 -4.49 10.05 1.36
N LEU A 19 -5.17 10.58 0.35
CA LEU A 19 -4.50 11.10 -0.84
C LEU A 19 -4.32 12.59 -0.70
N ARG A 20 -3.10 13.04 -0.89
CA ARG A 20 -2.76 14.46 -0.82
C ARG A 20 -1.91 14.83 -2.02
N PHE A 21 -1.82 16.12 -2.26
CA PHE A 21 -0.96 16.64 -3.29
C PHE A 21 0.01 17.62 -2.68
N THR A 22 1.28 17.48 -3.03
CA THR A 22 2.29 18.40 -2.54
C THR A 22 2.15 19.75 -3.24
N PRO A 23 2.84 20.80 -2.74
CA PRO A 23 2.79 22.09 -3.43
C PRO A 23 3.25 22.02 -4.89
N SER A 24 4.11 21.07 -5.22
CA SER A 24 4.55 20.90 -6.60
C SER A 24 3.57 20.08 -7.43
N GLY A 25 2.47 19.60 -6.82
CA GLY A 25 1.46 18.87 -7.54
C GLY A 25 1.63 17.36 -7.56
N ALA A 26 2.59 16.83 -6.83
CA ALA A 26 2.82 15.39 -6.80
C ALA A 26 1.83 14.73 -5.84
N ALA A 27 1.23 13.64 -6.27
CA ALA A 27 0.31 12.88 -5.44
C ALA A 27 1.07 12.02 -4.44
N VAL A 28 0.58 11.95 -3.23
CA VAL A 28 1.10 11.04 -2.22
C VAL A 28 -0.07 10.47 -1.44
N ALA A 29 -0.05 9.15 -1.23
CA ALA A 29 -1.05 8.48 -0.41
C ALA A 29 -0.39 7.99 0.86
N ASN A 30 -1.01 8.28 1.98
CA ASN A 30 -0.54 7.85 3.29
C ASN A 30 -1.54 6.87 3.87
N PHE A 31 -1.03 5.81 4.46
CA PHE A 31 -1.88 4.81 5.09
C PHE A 31 -1.07 4.05 6.13
N THR A 32 -1.78 3.37 7.01
CA THR A 32 -1.16 2.55 8.05
C THR A 32 -1.58 1.11 7.88
N VAL A 33 -0.62 0.21 7.92
CA VAL A 33 -0.86 -1.22 7.82
C VAL A 33 -0.66 -1.83 9.19
N ALA A 34 -1.66 -2.57 9.64
CA ALA A 34 -1.56 -3.33 10.89
C ALA A 34 -1.21 -4.77 10.55
N SER A 35 -0.03 -5.18 10.95
CA SER A 35 0.46 -6.53 10.74
C SER A 35 0.43 -7.24 12.07
N THR A 36 -0.40 -8.28 12.18
CA THR A 36 -0.59 -8.97 13.45
C THR A 36 -0.03 -10.39 13.34
N PRO A 37 1.08 -10.67 14.06
CA PRO A 37 1.62 -12.02 14.01
C PRO A 37 0.73 -12.98 14.76
N ARG A 38 0.71 -14.24 14.31
CA ARG A 38 0.01 -15.30 14.99
C ARG A 38 1.03 -16.10 15.79
N ILE A 39 0.69 -16.35 17.05
CA ILE A 39 1.59 -17.03 17.96
C ILE A 39 0.90 -18.30 18.41
N TYR A 40 1.62 -19.44 18.33
CA TYR A 40 1.09 -20.71 18.79
C TYR A 40 1.34 -20.86 20.28
N ASP A 41 0.27 -21.05 21.02
CA ASP A 41 0.34 -21.27 22.47
C ASP A 41 0.41 -22.76 22.74
N ARG A 42 1.58 -23.22 23.16
CA ARG A 42 1.78 -24.65 23.40
C ARG A 42 0.97 -25.17 24.57
N GLN A 43 0.62 -24.29 25.51
CA GLN A 43 -0.12 -24.73 26.69
C GLN A 43 -1.59 -24.97 26.34
N THR A 44 -2.20 -24.15 25.53
CA THR A 44 -3.59 -24.33 25.17
C THR A 44 -3.76 -25.05 23.83
N GLY A 45 -2.69 -25.16 23.04
CA GLY A 45 -2.78 -25.75 21.71
C GLY A 45 -3.46 -24.88 20.70
N GLU A 46 -3.57 -23.60 20.96
CA GLU A 46 -4.29 -22.68 20.11
C GLU A 46 -3.38 -21.62 19.53
N TRP A 47 -3.78 -21.13 18.37
CA TRP A 47 -3.14 -19.97 17.76
C TRP A 47 -3.77 -18.72 18.30
N LYS A 48 -2.94 -17.77 18.69
CA LYS A 48 -3.39 -16.50 19.25
C LYS A 48 -2.79 -15.37 18.43
N ASP A 49 -3.50 -14.25 18.42
CA ASP A 49 -2.96 -13.05 17.83
C ASP A 49 -1.91 -12.47 18.75
N GLY A 50 -0.76 -12.14 18.19
CA GLY A 50 0.24 -11.42 18.92
C GLY A 50 -0.05 -9.93 18.89
N GLU A 51 0.92 -9.16 19.32
CA GLU A 51 0.79 -7.73 19.34
C GLU A 51 0.90 -7.20 17.92
N ALA A 52 -0.04 -6.34 17.53
CA ALA A 52 -0.06 -5.80 16.18
C ALA A 52 1.09 -4.82 15.97
N LEU A 53 1.68 -4.90 14.81
CA LEU A 53 2.70 -3.96 14.39
C LEU A 53 2.07 -2.97 13.42
N PHE A 54 2.12 -1.67 13.78
CA PHE A 54 1.52 -0.63 12.96
C PHE A 54 2.62 0.09 12.21
N LEU A 55 2.57 0.04 10.88
CA LEU A 55 3.58 0.68 10.05
C LEU A 55 2.93 1.73 9.17
N ARG A 56 3.45 2.93 9.26
CA ARG A 56 3.01 4.02 8.41
C ARG A 56 3.69 3.90 7.06
N CYS A 57 2.90 4.06 6.02
CA CYS A 57 3.36 3.87 4.66
C CYS A 57 3.01 5.07 3.83
N ASN A 58 3.86 5.36 2.85
CA ASN A 58 3.53 6.36 1.86
C ASN A 58 3.93 5.84 0.48
N ILE A 59 3.16 6.24 -0.52
CA ILE A 59 3.42 5.88 -1.89
C ILE A 59 3.12 7.11 -2.74
N TRP A 60 3.84 7.27 -3.84
CA TRP A 60 3.87 8.53 -4.58
C TRP A 60 3.35 8.38 -5.99
N ARG A 61 2.88 9.50 -6.55
CA ARG A 61 2.57 9.71 -7.96
C ARG A 61 1.40 8.85 -8.40
N GLU A 62 1.49 8.23 -9.56
CA GLU A 62 0.35 7.49 -10.11
C GLU A 62 -0.09 6.35 -9.21
N ALA A 63 0.87 5.67 -8.59
CA ALA A 63 0.53 4.58 -7.69
C ALA A 63 -0.26 5.08 -6.50
N ALA A 64 0.00 6.31 -6.03
CA ALA A 64 -0.75 6.88 -4.93
C ALA A 64 -2.22 7.05 -5.30
N GLU A 65 -2.49 7.51 -6.51
CA GLU A 65 -3.87 7.67 -6.96
C GLU A 65 -4.55 6.32 -7.11
N ASN A 66 -3.83 5.34 -7.63
CA ASN A 66 -4.38 4.00 -7.78
C ASN A 66 -4.72 3.38 -6.42
N VAL A 67 -3.85 3.59 -5.44
CA VAL A 67 -4.10 3.09 -4.09
C VAL A 67 -5.36 3.72 -3.50
N ALA A 68 -5.47 5.05 -3.63
CA ALA A 68 -6.62 5.74 -3.07
C ALA A 68 -7.92 5.30 -3.72
N GLU A 69 -7.86 4.95 -4.99
CA GLU A 69 -9.05 4.51 -5.71
C GLU A 69 -9.42 3.06 -5.39
N SER A 70 -8.45 2.23 -5.06
CA SER A 70 -8.63 0.79 -5.01
C SER A 70 -8.78 0.22 -3.61
N LEU A 71 -8.17 0.83 -2.62
CA LEU A 71 -8.05 0.22 -1.29
C LEU A 71 -8.83 1.03 -0.27
N THR A 72 -9.44 0.32 0.68
CA THR A 72 -10.21 0.95 1.73
C THR A 72 -9.83 0.35 3.06
N ARG A 73 -10.35 0.95 4.12
CA ARG A 73 -10.14 0.47 5.48
C ARG A 73 -10.47 -1.02 5.56
N GLY A 74 -9.60 -1.76 6.21
CA GLY A 74 -9.80 -3.19 6.41
C GLY A 74 -9.24 -4.06 5.30
N ALA A 75 -8.86 -3.48 4.18
CA ALA A 75 -8.30 -4.26 3.07
C ALA A 75 -6.99 -4.91 3.50
N ARG A 76 -6.86 -6.19 3.17
CA ARG A 76 -5.61 -6.91 3.43
C ARG A 76 -4.69 -6.68 2.25
N VAL A 77 -3.49 -6.22 2.55
CA VAL A 77 -2.56 -5.80 1.49
C VAL A 77 -1.20 -6.43 1.72
N ILE A 78 -0.46 -6.51 0.62
CA ILE A 78 0.94 -6.91 0.62
C ILE A 78 1.72 -5.69 0.18
N VAL A 79 2.67 -5.28 1.01
CA VAL A 79 3.43 -4.05 0.79
C VAL A 79 4.91 -4.38 0.77
N SER A 80 5.59 -3.89 -0.25
CA SER A 80 7.04 -4.00 -0.33
C SER A 80 7.61 -2.60 -0.47
N GLY A 81 8.61 -2.28 0.34
CA GLY A 81 9.18 -0.95 0.29
C GLY A 81 10.45 -0.86 1.09
N ARG A 82 10.82 0.37 1.38
CA ARG A 82 12.06 0.66 2.09
C ARG A 82 11.74 1.40 3.37
N LEU A 83 12.37 0.98 4.46
CA LEU A 83 12.23 1.68 5.73
C LEU A 83 13.02 2.97 5.68
N LYS A 84 12.38 4.05 6.09
CA LYS A 84 12.99 5.36 6.15
C LYS A 84 12.77 5.93 7.54
N GLN A 85 13.77 6.58 8.04
CA GLN A 85 13.71 7.22 9.34
C GLN A 85 13.90 8.71 9.15
N ARG A 86 13.06 9.49 9.82
CA ARG A 86 13.24 10.92 9.82
C ARG A 86 13.01 11.46 11.20
N SER A 87 13.70 12.53 11.50
CA SER A 87 13.61 13.19 12.79
C SER A 87 13.05 14.58 12.59
N PHE A 88 12.29 15.03 13.58
CA PHE A 88 11.75 16.38 13.55
C PHE A 88 11.61 16.86 14.97
N GLU A 89 11.42 18.18 15.11
CA GLU A 89 11.28 18.80 16.40
C GLU A 89 9.83 19.20 16.60
N THR A 90 9.30 18.87 17.78
CA THR A 90 7.93 19.26 18.12
C THR A 90 7.91 20.70 18.53
N ARG A 91 6.68 21.22 18.76
CA ARG A 91 6.53 22.60 19.21
C ARG A 91 7.16 22.84 20.58
N GLU A 92 7.23 21.79 21.39
CA GLU A 92 7.84 21.89 22.71
C GLU A 92 9.36 21.76 22.65
N GLY A 93 9.93 21.61 21.46
CA GLY A 93 11.35 21.48 21.31
C GLY A 93 11.86 20.08 21.47
N GLU A 94 10.99 19.09 21.53
CA GLU A 94 11.39 17.70 21.65
C GLU A 94 11.72 17.12 20.31
N LYS A 95 12.78 16.32 20.27
CA LYS A 95 13.14 15.61 19.06
C LYS A 95 12.34 14.32 18.98
N ARG A 96 11.73 14.11 17.83
CA ARG A 96 10.99 12.88 17.57
C ARG A 96 11.54 12.19 16.34
N THR A 97 11.56 10.88 16.42
CA THR A 97 12.03 10.07 15.31
C THR A 97 10.90 9.13 14.91
N VAL A 98 10.60 9.11 13.62
CA VAL A 98 9.57 8.20 13.08
C VAL A 98 10.19 7.34 12.01
N ILE A 99 9.68 6.10 11.94
CA ILE A 99 10.09 5.15 10.92
C ILE A 99 8.88 4.90 10.05
N GLU A 100 9.08 5.03 8.74
CA GLU A 100 7.99 4.88 7.78
C GLU A 100 8.47 3.98 6.65
N VAL A 101 7.51 3.43 5.92
CA VAL A 101 7.79 2.62 4.75
C VAL A 101 7.51 3.44 3.51
N GLU A 102 8.54 3.64 2.71
CA GLU A 102 8.35 4.21 1.37
C GLU A 102 8.04 3.06 0.45
N VAL A 103 6.82 3.03 -0.04
CA VAL A 103 6.30 1.84 -0.71
C VAL A 103 6.75 1.82 -2.16
N ASP A 104 7.28 0.70 -2.59
CA ASP A 104 7.61 0.46 -4.01
C ASP A 104 6.50 -0.31 -4.70
N GLU A 105 5.93 -1.31 -4.03
CA GLU A 105 4.87 -2.14 -4.59
C GLU A 105 3.82 -2.40 -3.53
N ILE A 106 2.57 -2.39 -3.95
CA ILE A 106 1.47 -2.70 -3.05
C ILE A 106 0.34 -3.31 -3.86
N GLY A 107 -0.37 -4.24 -3.24
CA GLY A 107 -1.52 -4.83 -3.85
C GLY A 107 -2.40 -5.49 -2.82
N PRO A 108 -3.66 -5.73 -3.18
CA PRO A 108 -4.54 -6.47 -2.28
C PRO A 108 -4.14 -7.94 -2.22
N SER A 109 -4.30 -8.51 -1.03
CA SER A 109 -4.08 -9.94 -0.86
C SER A 109 -5.33 -10.68 -1.30
N LEU A 110 -5.14 -11.74 -2.07
CA LEU A 110 -6.27 -12.54 -2.54
C LEU A 110 -6.52 -13.75 -1.66
N ARG A 111 -5.90 -13.79 -0.50
CA ARG A 111 -6.09 -14.93 0.38
C ARG A 111 -7.53 -15.08 0.83
N TYR A 112 -8.19 -13.96 1.12
CA TYR A 112 -9.56 -13.97 1.63
C TYR A 112 -10.51 -13.12 0.81
N ALA A 113 -10.07 -12.66 -0.35
CA ALA A 113 -10.87 -11.74 -1.14
C ALA A 113 -10.53 -11.92 -2.61
N THR A 114 -11.43 -11.46 -3.45
CA THR A 114 -11.17 -11.41 -4.89
C THR A 114 -10.94 -9.97 -5.30
N ALA A 115 -10.27 -9.79 -6.42
CA ALA A 115 -10.04 -8.47 -6.95
C ALA A 115 -10.11 -8.50 -8.46
N LYS A 116 -10.65 -7.43 -9.01
CA LYS A 116 -10.68 -7.27 -10.45
C LYS A 116 -9.66 -6.21 -10.82
N VAL A 117 -8.77 -6.55 -11.73
CA VAL A 117 -7.71 -5.65 -12.11
C VAL A 117 -8.14 -4.89 -13.35
N ASN A 118 -8.16 -3.56 -13.22
CA ASN A 118 -8.41 -2.69 -14.34
C ASN A 118 -7.12 -1.94 -14.63
N LYS A 119 -6.63 -2.06 -15.85
CA LYS A 119 -5.40 -1.39 -16.20
C LYS A 119 -5.59 0.12 -16.12
N ALA A 120 -4.71 0.80 -15.39
CA ALA A 120 -4.80 2.24 -15.28
C ALA A 120 -4.41 2.89 -16.59
N SER A 121 -5.22 3.86 -17.02
CA SER A 121 -4.99 4.60 -18.23
C SER A 121 -4.58 5.99 -17.82
N ARG A 122 -3.31 6.29 -17.98
CA ARG A 122 -2.87 7.50 -17.37
C ARG A 122 -2.27 8.46 -18.34
N SER A 123 -2.23 9.12 -18.33
CA SER A 123 -1.69 9.79 -19.09
C SER A 123 -2.08 10.15 -20.03
N GLY A 124 -2.06 9.77 -19.57
CA GLY A 124 -2.15 10.02 -20.08
C GLY A 124 -2.69 10.22 -20.55
N GLY A 125 -2.94 10.12 -20.19
CA GLY A 125 -3.53 10.26 -20.59
C GLY A 125 -3.63 10.71 -21.63
N PHE A 126 -3.19 10.85 -22.02
CA PHE A 126 -3.29 11.27 -23.03
C PHE A 126 -3.69 10.53 -23.85
N GLY A 127 -4.11 10.30 -23.74
CA GLY A 127 -4.57 9.81 -24.37
C GLY A 127 -4.97 8.96 -24.65
N SER A 128 -4.91 8.80 -24.57
CA SER A 128 -5.29 8.15 -24.90
C SER A 128 -6.13 7.66 -24.91
N GLY A 129 -6.24 7.77 -24.60
CA GLY A 129 -7.10 7.34 -24.47
C GLY A 129 -7.66 6.64 -25.24
N SER A 130 -7.53 6.66 -25.58
CA SER A 130 -8.11 6.15 -26.28
C SER A 130 -8.04 4.91 -26.61
N ARG A 131 -7.94 4.38 -26.36
CA ARG A 131 -7.87 3.31 -26.61
C ARG A 131 -8.68 2.50 -26.41
N PRO A 132 -8.97 2.24 -26.70
CA PRO A 132 -9.77 1.56 -26.41
C PRO A 132 -9.73 0.31 -26.20
N ALA A 133 -9.74 0.01 -26.01
CA ALA A 133 -9.79 -0.79 -25.85
C ALA A 133 -10.05 -1.87 -26.04
N PRO A 134 -9.96 -2.23 -26.13
CA PRO A 134 -10.17 -3.12 -26.33
C PRO A 134 -10.55 -4.10 -25.94
N ALA A 135 -10.56 -4.23 -25.96
CA ALA A 135 -10.83 -4.84 -25.66
C ALA A 135 -10.81 -5.78 -25.40
N GLN A 136 -10.64 -5.75 -25.29
CA GLN A 136 -10.53 -6.33 -24.91
C GLN A 136 -10.62 -7.19 -24.61
N THR A 137 -10.59 -7.26 -24.70
CA THR A 137 -10.57 -7.83 -24.26
C THR A 137 -10.54 -8.68 -24.01
N SER A 138 -10.49 -8.92 -24.12
CA SER A 138 -10.37 -9.44 -23.74
C SER A 138 -10.28 -10.23 -23.58
N SER A 139 -10.22 -10.46 -23.79
CA SER A 139 -10.05 -10.90 -23.48
C SER A 139 -9.90 -11.53 -23.32
N ALA A 140 -9.83 -11.74 -23.49
CA ALA A 140 -9.59 -12.07 -23.17
C ALA A 140 -9.34 -12.57 -22.95
N SER A 141 -9.36 -12.73 -23.08
CA SER A 141 -9.03 -12.93 -22.71
C SER A 141 -8.77 -13.25 -22.32
N GLY A 142 -8.57 -13.32 -22.33
CA GLY A 142 -8.16 -13.48 -21.71
C GLY A 142 -7.86 -13.96 -21.38
N ASP A 143 -7.82 -14.21 -21.52
CA ASP A 143 -7.52 -14.51 -21.16
C ASP A 143 -7.06 -14.97 -20.59
N ASP A 144 -6.79 -15.18 -20.37
CA ASP A 144 -6.44 -15.52 -19.73
C ASP A 144 -6.13 -16.02 -19.13
N PRO A 145 -5.78 -16.52 -18.73
CA PRO A 145 -5.40 -17.06 -17.97
C PRO A 145 -5.47 -17.15 -17.38
#